data_987be6423f6950bc8cb67f914956a522
#
_entry.id   987be6423f6950bc8cb67f914956a522
#
_cell.length_a   1.000
_cell.length_b   1.000
_cell.length_c   1.000
_cell.angle_alpha   90.00
_cell.angle_beta   90.00
_cell.angle_gamma   90.00
#
_symmetry.space_group_name_H-M   'P 1'
#
loop_
_entity.id
_entity.type
_entity.pdbx_description
1 polymer ?
#
loop_
_entity_poly.entity_id
_entity_poly.type
_entity_poly.pdbx_seq_one_letter_code
_entity_poly.pdbx_strand_id
1 'polypeptide(L)'
;MFFDASVLVQCTNAQAPDKMGRARSLVAHATLTGSAMVSAAGLADLYQRLVAEQAVPPDRAQALVLACADWQVVPVDSALLRAGMDLAGLFRLPLCDAITVQAAIQAGASTLYADHLQHGQRWGGLTLVNPFLGPAGSR
;
A
#
# COMPACT_ATOMS: atom_id res chain seq x y z
N MET A 1 1.52 -10.15 0.85
CA MET A 1 0.70 -8.98 1.23
C MET A 1 1.38 -7.72 0.75
N PHE A 2 0.80 -7.10 -0.24
CA PHE A 2 1.31 -5.85 -0.81
C PHE A 2 0.56 -4.68 -0.18
N PHE A 3 1.28 -3.66 0.28
CA PHE A 3 0.68 -2.52 0.96
C PHE A 3 0.78 -1.26 0.11
N ASP A 4 -0.36 -0.58 -0.05
CA ASP A 4 -0.39 0.80 -0.54
C ASP A 4 -0.09 1.77 0.59
N ALA A 5 0.47 2.93 0.27
CA ALA A 5 0.78 3.95 1.27
C ALA A 5 -0.46 4.41 2.05
N SER A 6 -1.64 4.36 1.43
CA SER A 6 -2.90 4.72 2.08
C SER A 6 -3.19 3.89 3.34
N VAL A 7 -2.72 2.65 3.36
CA VAL A 7 -2.87 1.77 4.54
C VAL A 7 -1.72 2.00 5.52
N LEU A 8 -0.50 2.08 5.03
CA LEU A 8 0.68 2.25 5.89
C LEU A 8 0.64 3.54 6.71
N VAL A 9 0.15 4.62 6.13
CA VAL A 9 0.04 5.90 6.84
C VAL A 9 -0.91 5.83 8.04
N GLN A 10 -1.90 4.95 7.99
CA GLN A 10 -2.85 4.78 9.09
C GLN A 10 -2.19 4.23 10.35
N CYS A 11 -1.02 3.61 10.26
CA CYS A 11 -0.28 3.14 11.42
C CYS A 11 0.09 4.26 12.40
N THR A 12 0.09 5.51 11.95
CA THR A 12 0.41 6.69 12.76
C THR A 12 -0.80 7.59 13.01
N ASN A 13 -1.99 7.20 12.55
CA ASN A 13 -3.18 8.06 12.62
C ASN A 13 -3.92 7.89 13.95
N ALA A 14 -3.46 8.61 14.98
CA ALA A 14 -4.07 8.56 16.31
C ALA A 14 -5.50 9.13 16.36
N GLN A 15 -5.90 9.92 15.36
CA GLN A 15 -7.27 10.46 15.27
C GLN A 15 -8.28 9.43 14.76
N ALA A 16 -7.80 8.31 14.23
CA ALA A 16 -8.63 7.19 13.80
C ALA A 16 -8.10 5.91 14.45
N PRO A 17 -8.31 5.70 15.76
CA PRO A 17 -7.68 4.61 16.49
C PRO A 17 -8.05 3.22 15.98
N ASP A 18 -9.25 3.03 15.44
CA ASP A 18 -9.65 1.74 14.87
C ASP A 18 -8.84 1.42 13.62
N LYS A 19 -8.68 2.41 12.73
CA LYS A 19 -7.84 2.25 11.53
C LYS A 19 -6.38 2.04 11.91
N MET A 20 -5.88 2.80 12.87
CA MET A 20 -4.51 2.67 13.34
C MET A 20 -4.24 1.27 13.88
N GLY A 21 -5.12 0.76 14.72
CA GLY A 21 -5.00 -0.57 15.29
C GLY A 21 -5.05 -1.66 14.22
N ARG A 22 -5.97 -1.53 13.28
CA ARG A 22 -6.12 -2.49 12.18
C ARG A 22 -4.88 -2.49 11.26
N ALA A 23 -4.39 -1.31 10.89
CA ALA A 23 -3.20 -1.19 10.06
C ALA A 23 -1.98 -1.77 10.74
N ARG A 24 -1.75 -1.44 12.01
CA ARG A 24 -0.62 -1.97 12.79
C ARG A 24 -0.68 -3.48 12.91
N SER A 25 -1.86 -4.04 13.12
CA SER A 25 -2.04 -5.48 13.23
C SER A 25 -1.66 -6.19 11.93
N LEU A 26 -2.12 -5.67 10.79
CA LEU A 26 -1.79 -6.23 9.48
C LEU A 26 -0.29 -6.14 9.17
N VAL A 27 0.31 -4.98 9.42
CA VAL A 27 1.73 -4.76 9.16
C VAL A 27 2.58 -5.67 10.05
N ALA A 28 2.23 -5.80 11.31
CA ALA A 28 2.93 -6.69 12.24
C ALA A 28 2.87 -8.15 11.77
N HIS A 29 1.68 -8.61 11.37
CA HIS A 29 1.51 -9.96 10.85
C HIS A 29 2.34 -10.20 9.60
N ALA A 30 2.29 -9.28 8.63
CA ALA A 30 3.05 -9.40 7.39
C ALA A 30 4.56 -9.39 7.64
N THR A 31 5.02 -8.56 8.59
CA THR A 31 6.43 -8.49 8.95
C THR A 31 6.89 -9.79 9.61
N LEU A 32 6.11 -10.31 10.55
CA LEU A 32 6.44 -11.54 11.25
C LEU A 32 6.47 -12.76 10.33
N THR A 33 5.60 -12.81 9.34
CA THR A 33 5.53 -13.92 8.38
C THR A 33 6.47 -13.74 7.18
N GLY A 34 7.17 -12.61 7.09
CA GLY A 34 8.06 -12.32 5.96
C GLY A 34 7.33 -12.10 4.65
N SER A 35 6.04 -11.75 4.70
CA SER A 35 5.19 -11.60 3.50
C SER A 35 4.89 -10.17 3.10
N ALA A 36 5.49 -9.18 3.79
CA ALA A 36 5.26 -7.78 3.50
C ALA A 36 5.97 -7.34 2.21
N MET A 37 5.24 -6.66 1.34
CA MET A 37 5.72 -6.15 0.07
C MET A 37 5.25 -4.72 -0.13
N VAL A 38 6.05 -3.91 -0.83
CA VAL A 38 5.74 -2.51 -1.12
C VAL A 38 6.50 -2.09 -2.37
N SER A 39 6.07 -1.02 -3.04
CA SER A 39 6.85 -0.43 -4.12
C SER A 39 7.71 0.72 -3.60
N ALA A 40 8.78 1.05 -4.32
CA ALA A 40 9.60 2.21 -4.02
C ALA A 40 8.78 3.51 -4.11
N ALA A 41 7.86 3.60 -5.08
CA ALA A 41 6.95 4.73 -5.19
C ALA A 41 6.01 4.83 -3.99
N GLY A 42 5.54 3.68 -3.47
CA GLY A 42 4.71 3.62 -2.27
C GLY A 42 5.46 4.12 -1.03
N LEU A 43 6.75 3.82 -0.92
CA LEU A 43 7.57 4.32 0.19
C LEU A 43 7.77 5.84 0.10
N ALA A 44 7.96 6.39 -1.11
CA ALA A 44 8.05 7.84 -1.31
C ALA A 44 6.73 8.52 -0.94
N ASP A 45 5.61 7.96 -1.36
CA ASP A 45 4.29 8.47 -1.02
C ASP A 45 4.04 8.41 0.49
N LEU A 46 4.44 7.33 1.14
CA LEU A 46 4.33 7.18 2.59
C LEU A 46 5.07 8.30 3.31
N TYR A 47 6.31 8.59 2.91
CA TYR A 47 7.08 9.68 3.50
C TYR A 47 6.31 11.01 3.41
N GLN A 48 5.82 11.34 2.23
CA GLN A 48 5.10 12.58 2.02
C GLN A 48 3.84 12.67 2.86
N ARG A 49 3.07 11.59 2.94
CA ARG A 49 1.84 11.55 3.74
C ARG A 49 2.12 11.64 5.24
N LEU A 50 3.18 10.99 5.72
CA LEU A 50 3.56 11.08 7.14
C LEU A 50 3.84 12.53 7.54
N VAL A 51 4.60 13.24 6.71
CA VAL A 51 4.95 14.65 6.99
C VAL A 51 3.75 15.58 6.80
N ALA A 52 3.03 15.45 5.68
CA ALA A 52 1.98 16.38 5.31
C ALA A 52 0.65 16.14 6.03
N GLU A 53 0.27 14.87 6.21
CA GLU A 53 -1.06 14.52 6.77
C GLU A 53 -0.99 14.21 8.26
N GLN A 54 0.09 13.56 8.72
CA GLN A 54 0.21 13.10 10.09
C GLN A 54 1.12 13.98 10.94
N ALA A 55 1.66 15.04 10.36
CA ALA A 55 2.57 15.97 11.04
C ALA A 55 3.76 15.26 11.71
N VAL A 56 4.22 14.16 11.14
CA VAL A 56 5.39 13.44 11.62
C VAL A 56 6.65 14.23 11.25
N PRO A 57 7.57 14.48 12.19
CA PRO A 57 8.82 15.15 11.85
C PRO A 57 9.59 14.39 10.74
N PRO A 58 10.27 15.10 9.82
CA PRO A 58 10.95 14.45 8.69
C PRO A 58 11.95 13.35 9.07
N ASP A 59 12.71 13.54 10.13
CA ASP A 59 13.67 12.52 10.59
C ASP A 59 12.97 11.26 11.08
N ARG A 60 11.84 11.41 11.77
CA ARG A 60 11.03 10.27 12.20
C ARG A 60 10.34 9.60 11.02
N ALA A 61 9.82 10.39 10.07
CA ALA A 61 9.21 9.85 8.85
C ALA A 61 10.23 9.02 8.07
N GLN A 62 11.46 9.51 7.95
CA GLN A 62 12.54 8.77 7.30
C GLN A 62 12.79 7.43 8.00
N ALA A 63 12.86 7.42 9.32
CA ALA A 63 13.10 6.19 10.09
C ALA A 63 11.95 5.17 9.87
N LEU A 64 10.72 5.63 9.86
CA LEU A 64 9.56 4.76 9.62
C LEU A 64 9.57 4.16 8.21
N VAL A 65 9.88 4.96 7.20
CA VAL A 65 9.98 4.49 5.82
C VAL A 65 11.13 3.49 5.65
N LEU A 66 12.30 3.78 6.24
CA LEU A 66 13.45 2.88 6.16
C LEU A 66 13.20 1.55 6.88
N ALA A 67 12.37 1.53 7.89
CA ALA A 67 11.95 0.28 8.52
C ALA A 67 11.20 -0.64 7.53
N CYS A 68 10.45 -0.05 6.59
CA CYS A 68 9.76 -0.81 5.56
C CYS A 68 10.70 -1.22 4.40
N ALA A 69 11.87 -0.62 4.30
CA ALA A 69 12.81 -0.94 3.22
C ALA A 69 13.42 -2.34 3.33
N ASP A 70 13.29 -2.98 4.49
CA ASP A 70 13.71 -4.37 4.68
C ASP A 70 12.71 -5.39 4.10
N TRP A 71 11.52 -4.94 3.72
CA TRP A 71 10.54 -5.77 3.05
C TRP A 71 10.95 -6.03 1.60
N GLN A 72 10.18 -6.85 0.89
CA GLN A 72 10.32 -6.94 -0.55
C GLN A 72 9.86 -5.62 -1.17
N VAL A 73 10.80 -4.85 -1.70
CA VAL A 73 10.54 -3.55 -2.32
C VAL A 73 10.65 -3.68 -3.83
N VAL A 74 9.55 -3.40 -4.54
CA VAL A 74 9.55 -3.41 -6.01
C VAL A 74 10.05 -2.05 -6.50
N PRO A 75 11.16 -2.02 -7.27
CA PRO A 75 11.64 -0.78 -7.84
C PRO A 75 10.72 -0.28 -8.95
N VAL A 76 10.63 1.03 -9.12
CA VAL A 76 9.87 1.64 -10.21
C VAL A 76 10.85 2.01 -11.33
N ASP A 77 10.96 1.11 -12.29
CA ASP A 77 11.77 1.32 -13.50
C ASP A 77 10.87 1.68 -14.69
N SER A 78 11.48 1.87 -15.87
CA SER A 78 10.73 2.25 -17.06
C SER A 78 9.80 1.13 -17.54
N ALA A 79 10.14 -0.13 -17.30
CA ALA A 79 9.29 -1.27 -17.66
C ALA A 79 8.02 -1.28 -16.81
N LEU A 80 8.16 -1.06 -15.51
CA LEU A 80 7.01 -0.97 -14.61
C LEU A 80 6.13 0.24 -14.93
N LEU A 81 6.74 1.38 -15.23
CA LEU A 81 6.00 2.57 -15.63
C LEU A 81 5.16 2.30 -16.89
N ARG A 82 5.77 1.66 -17.90
CA ARG A 82 5.06 1.32 -19.14
C ARG A 82 3.87 0.38 -18.85
N ALA A 83 4.12 -0.68 -18.11
CA ALA A 83 3.05 -1.63 -17.74
C ALA A 83 1.95 -0.96 -16.92
N GLY A 84 2.32 -0.03 -16.03
CA GLY A 84 1.36 0.75 -15.26
C GLY A 84 0.51 1.66 -16.14
N MET A 85 1.11 2.31 -17.15
CA MET A 85 0.36 3.14 -18.10
C MET A 85 -0.63 2.30 -18.91
N ASP A 86 -0.25 1.11 -19.34
CA ASP A 86 -1.14 0.21 -20.06
C ASP A 86 -2.31 -0.21 -19.18
N LEU A 87 -2.05 -0.54 -17.94
CA LEU A 87 -3.08 -0.93 -16.98
C LEU A 87 -4.02 0.25 -16.67
N ALA A 88 -3.47 1.45 -16.52
CA ALA A 88 -4.24 2.66 -16.28
C ALA A 88 -5.24 2.92 -17.42
N GLY A 89 -4.80 2.76 -18.66
CA GLY A 89 -5.68 2.91 -19.82
C GLY A 89 -6.75 1.84 -19.88
N LEU A 90 -6.38 0.59 -19.61
CA LEU A 90 -7.30 -0.54 -19.72
C LEU A 90 -8.40 -0.52 -18.64
N PHE A 91 -8.05 -0.19 -17.40
CA PHE A 91 -8.96 -0.20 -16.27
C PHE A 91 -9.41 1.20 -15.82
N ARG A 92 -8.97 2.24 -16.51
CA ARG A 92 -9.30 3.64 -16.18
C ARG A 92 -8.92 4.00 -14.75
N LEU A 93 -7.71 3.61 -14.34
CA LEU A 93 -7.16 3.93 -13.03
C LEU A 93 -6.26 5.17 -13.13
N PRO A 94 -6.16 5.95 -12.03
CA PRO A 94 -5.07 6.91 -11.92
C PRO A 94 -3.73 6.22 -12.06
N LEU A 95 -2.75 6.87 -12.67
CA LEU A 95 -1.47 6.24 -12.98
C LEU A 95 -0.76 5.71 -11.74
N CYS A 96 -0.75 6.46 -10.64
CA CYS A 96 -0.11 6.01 -9.40
C CYS A 96 -0.74 4.73 -8.87
N ASP A 97 -2.06 4.61 -8.94
CA ASP A 97 -2.76 3.41 -8.50
C ASP A 97 -2.45 2.23 -9.43
N ALA A 98 -2.41 2.48 -10.74
CA ALA A 98 -2.07 1.45 -11.72
C ALA A 98 -0.64 0.93 -11.53
N ILE A 99 0.30 1.81 -11.20
CA ILE A 99 1.68 1.41 -10.88
C ILE A 99 1.70 0.53 -9.63
N THR A 100 0.94 0.88 -8.60
CA THR A 100 0.85 0.08 -7.38
C THR A 100 0.27 -1.31 -7.68
N VAL A 101 -0.81 -1.38 -8.45
CA VAL A 101 -1.41 -2.66 -8.86
C VAL A 101 -0.40 -3.49 -9.67
N GLN A 102 0.26 -2.87 -10.64
CA GLN A 102 1.23 -3.59 -11.49
C GLN A 102 2.44 -4.07 -10.68
N ALA A 103 2.90 -3.27 -9.72
CA ALA A 103 3.99 -3.68 -8.84
C ALA A 103 3.59 -4.90 -7.99
N ALA A 104 2.36 -4.91 -7.48
CA ALA A 104 1.83 -6.04 -6.72
C ALA A 104 1.73 -7.30 -7.57
N ILE A 105 1.29 -7.18 -8.82
CA ILE A 105 1.25 -8.30 -9.77
C ILE A 105 2.65 -8.82 -10.03
N GLN A 106 3.59 -7.95 -10.30
CA GLN A 106 4.99 -8.31 -10.58
C GLN A 106 5.63 -9.00 -9.38
N ALA A 107 5.30 -8.58 -8.17
CA ALA A 107 5.81 -9.19 -6.95
C ALA A 107 5.18 -10.55 -6.63
N GLY A 108 4.15 -10.95 -7.37
CA GLY A 108 3.45 -12.20 -7.13
C GLY A 108 2.52 -12.15 -5.92
N ALA A 109 2.09 -10.96 -5.51
CA ALA A 109 1.20 -10.81 -4.38
C ALA A 109 -0.20 -11.36 -4.68
N SER A 110 -0.84 -11.95 -3.68
CA SER A 110 -2.23 -12.40 -3.78
C SER A 110 -3.21 -11.32 -3.27
N THR A 111 -2.73 -10.43 -2.40
CA THR A 111 -3.56 -9.39 -1.80
C THR A 111 -2.84 -8.05 -1.88
N LEU A 112 -3.57 -7.01 -2.32
CA LEU A 112 -3.17 -5.61 -2.26
C LEU A 112 -4.07 -4.91 -1.25
N TYR A 113 -3.49 -4.39 -0.18
CA TYR A 113 -4.22 -3.60 0.81
C TYR A 113 -4.18 -2.12 0.44
N ALA A 114 -5.34 -1.55 0.17
CA ALA A 114 -5.52 -0.13 -0.13
C ALA A 114 -6.90 0.31 0.39
N ASP A 115 -7.02 1.57 0.83
CA ASP A 115 -8.27 2.09 1.37
C ASP A 115 -9.13 2.84 0.36
N HIS A 116 -8.69 2.87 -0.87
CA HIS A 116 -9.40 3.43 -2.00
C HIS A 116 -9.44 2.39 -3.12
N LEU A 117 -10.01 2.69 -4.25
CA LEU A 117 -10.34 1.73 -5.29
C LEU A 117 -11.44 0.78 -4.82
N GLN A 118 -11.82 -0.14 -5.68
CA GLN A 118 -12.96 -1.01 -5.39
C GLN A 118 -12.54 -2.25 -4.60
N HIS A 119 -13.02 -2.35 -3.37
CA HIS A 119 -12.81 -3.54 -2.56
C HIS A 119 -13.32 -4.79 -3.28
N GLY A 120 -12.48 -5.82 -3.30
CA GLY A 120 -12.79 -7.08 -3.96
C GLY A 120 -12.44 -7.14 -5.44
N GLN A 121 -11.99 -6.03 -6.04
CA GLN A 121 -11.55 -6.03 -7.42
C GLN A 121 -10.35 -6.95 -7.61
N ARG A 122 -10.33 -7.65 -8.74
CA ARG A 122 -9.28 -8.63 -9.04
C ARG A 122 -8.57 -8.31 -10.34
N TRP A 123 -7.26 -8.57 -10.34
CA TRP A 123 -6.42 -8.54 -11.52
C TRP A 123 -5.63 -9.85 -11.53
N GLY A 124 -6.13 -10.86 -12.29
CA GLY A 124 -5.53 -12.19 -12.24
C GLY A 124 -5.62 -12.79 -10.85
N GLY A 125 -4.49 -13.16 -10.28
CA GLY A 125 -4.42 -13.72 -8.92
C GLY A 125 -4.38 -12.67 -7.79
N LEU A 126 -4.37 -11.38 -8.12
CA LEU A 126 -4.32 -10.31 -7.14
C LEU A 126 -5.73 -9.83 -6.80
N THR A 127 -6.03 -9.73 -5.50
CA THR A 127 -7.30 -9.19 -5.02
C THR A 127 -7.03 -7.93 -4.19
N LEU A 128 -7.78 -6.86 -4.46
CA LEU A 128 -7.74 -5.64 -3.66
C LEU A 128 -8.63 -5.80 -2.44
N VAL A 129 -8.06 -5.51 -1.28
CA VAL A 129 -8.78 -5.55 0.00
C VAL A 129 -8.64 -4.20 0.69
N ASN A 130 -9.77 -3.57 1.02
CA ASN A 130 -9.78 -2.43 1.93
C ASN A 130 -9.87 -2.99 3.36
N PRO A 131 -8.79 -2.88 4.16
CA PRO A 131 -8.76 -3.51 5.47
C PRO A 131 -9.58 -2.76 6.53
N PHE A 132 -10.08 -1.58 6.19
CA PHE A 132 -10.80 -0.71 7.13
C PHE A 132 -12.31 -0.84 7.02
N LEU A 133 -12.81 -1.65 6.10
CA LEU A 133 -14.21 -1.99 6.07
C LEU A 133 -14.56 -2.83 7.29
N GLY A 134 -15.76 -2.60 7.81
CA GLY A 134 -16.25 -3.36 8.95
C GLY A 134 -16.49 -4.83 8.61
N PRO A 135 -17.14 -5.56 9.53
CA PRO A 135 -17.52 -6.95 9.29
C PRO A 135 -18.32 -7.10 7.99
N ALA A 136 -18.42 -8.34 7.51
CA ALA A 136 -19.17 -8.63 6.28
C ALA A 136 -20.57 -8.01 6.34
N GLY A 137 -20.91 -7.21 5.33
CA GLY A 137 -22.16 -6.47 5.28
C GLY A 137 -22.05 -4.99 5.66
N SER A 138 -20.90 -4.55 6.16
CA SER A 138 -20.66 -3.15 6.54
C SER A 138 -20.06 -2.32 5.41
N ARG A 139 -20.12 -2.79 4.19
CA ARG A 139 -19.51 -2.13 3.03
C ARG A 139 -20.48 -1.27 2.30
#